data_2beaa0b367d6aa6ca6424b20b25c6f19
#
_entry.id   2beaa0b367d6aa6ca6424b20b25c6f19
#
_cell.length_a   1.000
_cell.length_b   1.000
_cell.length_c   1.000
_cell.angle_alpha   90.00
_cell.angle_beta   90.00
_cell.angle_gamma   90.00
#
_symmetry.space_group_name_H-M   'P 1'
#
loop_
_entity.id
_entity.type
_entity.pdbx_description
1 polymer ?
#
loop_
_entity_poly.entity_id
_entity_poly.type
_entity_poly.pdbx_seq_one_letter_code
_entity_poly.pdbx_strand_id
1 'polypeptide(L)'
;PKGLRKCLANAAQAVPFKFKGKNFLIRGSKDIEERFIGNAFMFNEKERAKILKNPTGKYNHKELTKPFYDKVKDKDDVTKMQYIDINFWLIGDILLKADKMSMAHSLEVRVPFLDKEVFNVARTLPTKYKVNKSNTKYAMRKAANQYLPDMVAEKKKLGFPVPIRIWLKDEK
;
A
#
# COMPACT_ATOMS: atom_id res chain seq x y z
N PRO A 1 9.66 23.27 2.68
CA PRO A 1 10.71 23.24 1.64
C PRO A 1 11.35 21.86 1.57
N LYS A 2 11.58 21.33 0.34
CA LYS A 2 12.18 19.98 0.14
C LYS A 2 13.56 19.86 0.82
N GLY A 3 14.36 20.94 0.84
CA GLY A 3 15.69 20.98 1.49
C GLY A 3 15.65 20.71 2.99
N LEU A 4 14.75 21.36 3.72
CA LEU A 4 14.59 21.14 5.17
C LEU A 4 14.17 19.70 5.48
N ARG A 5 13.28 19.11 4.68
CA ARG A 5 12.87 17.70 4.85
C ARG A 5 14.03 16.73 4.65
N LYS A 6 14.90 16.98 3.66
CA LYS A 6 16.12 16.18 3.44
C LYS A 6 17.09 16.30 4.60
N CYS A 7 17.32 17.51 5.10
CA CYS A 7 18.18 17.75 6.25
C CYS A 7 17.69 17.00 7.50
N LEU A 8 16.41 17.12 7.84
CA LEU A 8 15.78 16.40 8.95
C LEU A 8 15.83 14.88 8.78
N ALA A 9 15.66 14.39 7.56
CA ALA A 9 15.76 12.96 7.28
C ALA A 9 17.18 12.43 7.44
N ASN A 10 18.19 13.17 6.99
CA ASN A 10 19.59 12.81 7.15
C ASN A 10 19.98 12.79 8.62
N ALA A 11 19.58 13.80 9.38
CA ALA A 11 19.77 13.83 10.83
C ALA A 11 19.07 12.63 11.51
N ALA A 12 17.83 12.32 11.13
CA ALA A 12 17.12 11.16 11.66
C ALA A 12 17.78 9.83 11.29
N GLN A 13 18.39 9.71 10.11
CA GLN A 13 19.13 8.51 9.71
C GLN A 13 20.42 8.32 10.50
N ALA A 14 21.12 9.40 10.82
CA ALA A 14 22.38 9.37 11.59
C ALA A 14 22.17 8.90 13.03
N VAL A 15 20.97 9.05 13.58
CA VAL A 15 20.65 8.59 14.94
C VAL A 15 20.57 7.05 14.97
N PRO A 16 21.39 6.33 15.78
CA PRO A 16 21.46 4.87 15.75
C PRO A 16 20.25 4.19 16.38
N PHE A 17 19.50 4.86 17.24
CA PHE A 17 18.35 4.29 17.93
C PHE A 17 17.00 4.61 17.22
N LYS A 18 15.99 3.78 17.50
CA LYS A 18 14.62 3.98 17.01
C LYS A 18 13.87 4.95 17.91
N PHE A 19 13.33 6.02 17.35
CA PHE A 19 12.41 6.93 18.04
C PHE A 19 11.09 7.06 17.26
N LYS A 20 10.03 7.46 17.98
CA LYS A 20 8.71 7.63 17.38
C LYS A 20 8.75 8.76 16.34
N GLY A 21 8.38 8.45 15.08
CA GLY A 21 8.41 9.41 13.98
C GLY A 21 9.66 9.34 13.08
N LYS A 22 10.72 8.61 13.44
CA LYS A 22 11.93 8.46 12.60
C LYS A 22 11.60 8.06 11.16
N ASN A 23 10.80 7.01 11.00
CA ASN A 23 10.38 6.54 9.67
C ASN A 23 9.51 7.55 8.92
N PHE A 24 8.73 8.35 9.63
CA PHE A 24 7.93 9.42 9.04
C PHE A 24 8.82 10.52 8.44
N LEU A 25 9.85 10.96 9.17
CA LEU A 25 10.82 11.94 8.68
C LEU A 25 11.56 11.43 7.45
N ILE A 26 12.06 10.20 7.51
CA ILE A 26 12.81 9.57 6.40
C ILE A 26 11.91 9.41 5.16
N ARG A 27 10.67 8.93 5.33
CA ARG A 27 9.72 8.79 4.23
C ARG A 27 9.26 10.13 3.67
N GLY A 28 9.06 11.13 4.53
CA GLY A 28 8.60 12.46 4.15
C GLY A 28 9.62 13.25 3.32
N SER A 29 10.90 12.86 3.30
CA SER A 29 11.95 13.48 2.49
C SER A 29 12.03 12.92 1.07
N LYS A 30 11.46 11.76 0.82
CA LYS A 30 11.49 11.05 -0.47
C LYS A 30 10.27 11.38 -1.30
N ASP A 31 10.44 11.44 -2.60
CA ASP A 31 9.32 11.51 -3.53
C ASP A 31 8.54 10.19 -3.51
N ILE A 32 7.29 10.21 -3.97
CA ILE A 32 6.38 9.06 -3.88
C ILE A 32 6.96 7.83 -4.60
N GLU A 33 7.59 8.02 -5.73
CA GLU A 33 8.20 6.98 -6.54
C GLU A 33 9.40 6.30 -5.87
N GLU A 34 10.07 7.02 -4.96
CA GLU A 34 11.20 6.47 -4.20
C GLU A 34 10.78 5.69 -2.96
N ARG A 35 9.59 6.02 -2.41
CA ARG A 35 9.17 5.49 -1.10
C ARG A 35 8.04 4.49 -1.18
N PHE A 36 7.33 4.40 -2.30
CA PHE A 36 6.17 3.55 -2.45
C PHE A 36 6.30 2.63 -3.65
N ILE A 37 6.36 1.35 -3.39
CA ILE A 37 6.41 0.27 -4.39
C ILE A 37 5.23 -0.70 -4.22
N GLY A 38 4.15 -0.21 -3.62
CA GLY A 38 3.02 -1.02 -3.19
C GLY A 38 3.16 -1.50 -1.74
N ASN A 39 2.14 -2.19 -1.26
CA ASN A 39 2.10 -2.73 0.11
C ASN A 39 3.03 -3.94 0.32
N ALA A 40 3.64 -4.44 -0.74
CA ALA A 40 4.54 -5.61 -0.71
C ALA A 40 5.99 -5.29 -0.30
N PHE A 41 6.30 -4.05 0.09
CA PHE A 41 7.66 -3.71 0.53
C PHE A 41 8.00 -4.38 1.86
N MET A 42 8.89 -5.38 1.83
CA MET A 42 9.35 -6.09 3.02
C MET A 42 10.79 -5.76 3.38
N PHE A 43 11.69 -5.75 2.41
CA PHE A 43 13.12 -5.55 2.60
C PHE A 43 13.66 -4.42 1.72
N ASN A 44 14.54 -3.59 2.29
CA ASN A 44 15.33 -2.65 1.52
C ASN A 44 16.53 -3.36 0.86
N GLU A 45 17.23 -2.69 -0.05
CA GLU A 45 18.36 -3.27 -0.80
C GLU A 45 19.48 -3.81 0.11
N LYS A 46 19.79 -3.10 1.20
CA LYS A 46 20.83 -3.51 2.15
C LYS A 46 20.43 -4.75 2.95
N GLU A 47 19.15 -4.86 3.31
CA GLU A 47 18.61 -6.02 4.00
C GLU A 47 18.55 -7.23 3.05
N ARG A 48 18.11 -7.00 1.81
CA ARG A 48 18.06 -8.02 0.77
C ARG A 48 19.44 -8.61 0.48
N ALA A 49 20.47 -7.77 0.35
CA ALA A 49 21.85 -8.20 0.12
C ALA A 49 22.42 -9.09 1.25
N LYS A 50 21.92 -8.93 2.48
CA LYS A 50 22.32 -9.78 3.61
C LYS A 50 21.67 -11.16 3.62
N ILE A 51 20.49 -11.29 3.01
CA ILE A 51 19.66 -12.51 3.04
C ILE A 51 19.95 -13.40 1.83
N LEU A 52 20.19 -12.78 0.68
CA LEU A 52 20.42 -13.53 -0.56
C LEU A 52 21.85 -14.07 -0.61
N LYS A 53 21.98 -15.37 -0.93
CA LYS A 53 23.29 -16.02 -1.17
C LYS A 53 24.03 -15.38 -2.35
N ASN A 54 23.29 -15.04 -3.41
CA ASN A 54 23.84 -14.41 -4.62
C ASN A 54 23.05 -13.14 -4.89
N PRO A 55 23.38 -11.99 -4.25
CA PRO A 55 22.70 -10.75 -4.51
C PRO A 55 23.05 -10.27 -5.92
N THR A 56 22.19 -10.58 -6.87
CA THR A 56 22.30 -9.99 -8.21
C THR A 56 21.88 -8.53 -8.09
N GLY A 57 22.85 -7.61 -8.10
CA GLY A 57 22.59 -6.17 -8.14
C GLY A 57 21.82 -5.69 -9.37
N LYS A 58 21.39 -6.62 -10.22
CA LYS A 58 20.85 -6.42 -11.54
C LYS A 58 19.38 -5.98 -11.56
N TYR A 59 18.60 -6.19 -10.47
CA TYR A 59 17.17 -5.88 -10.46
C TYR A 59 16.82 -4.97 -9.30
N ASN A 60 16.53 -3.72 -9.63
CA ASN A 60 16.01 -2.75 -8.68
C ASN A 60 14.49 -2.67 -8.84
N HIS A 61 13.75 -2.69 -7.73
CA HIS A 61 12.29 -2.52 -7.72
C HIS A 61 11.83 -1.23 -8.46
N LYS A 62 12.67 -0.20 -8.48
CA LYS A 62 12.39 1.05 -9.20
C LYS A 62 12.29 0.84 -10.70
N GLU A 63 13.07 -0.06 -11.28
CA GLU A 63 13.01 -0.40 -12.70
C GLU A 63 11.67 -1.05 -13.05
N LEU A 64 11.15 -1.89 -12.14
CA LEU A 64 9.84 -2.52 -12.31
C LEU A 64 8.68 -1.52 -12.19
N THR A 65 8.77 -0.58 -11.26
CA THR A 65 7.68 0.38 -11.00
C THR A 65 7.72 1.60 -11.90
N LYS A 66 8.89 1.98 -12.43
CA LYS A 66 9.07 3.18 -13.25
C LYS A 66 8.11 3.27 -14.45
N PRO A 67 7.92 2.24 -15.30
CA PRO A 67 7.01 2.31 -16.43
C PRO A 67 5.56 2.60 -16.04
N PHE A 68 5.18 2.20 -14.81
CA PHE A 68 3.85 2.46 -14.27
C PHE A 68 3.74 3.88 -13.73
N TYR A 69 4.76 4.38 -13.04
CA TYR A 69 4.81 5.76 -12.58
C TYR A 69 4.82 6.76 -13.74
N ASP A 70 5.53 6.47 -14.82
CA ASP A 70 5.58 7.30 -16.02
C ASP A 70 4.20 7.52 -16.65
N LYS A 71 3.31 6.50 -16.57
CA LYS A 71 1.92 6.61 -17.07
C LYS A 71 1.02 7.55 -16.24
N VAL A 72 1.39 7.80 -15.01
CA VAL A 72 0.61 8.63 -14.06
C VAL A 72 1.41 9.80 -13.51
N LYS A 73 2.49 10.21 -14.21
CA LYS A 73 3.41 11.27 -13.76
C LYS A 73 2.70 12.58 -13.38
N ASP A 74 1.65 12.93 -14.12
CA ASP A 74 0.89 14.17 -13.95
C ASP A 74 -0.23 14.07 -12.89
N LYS A 75 -0.37 12.92 -12.23
CA LYS A 75 -1.39 12.70 -11.21
C LYS A 75 -0.85 13.01 -9.81
N ASP A 76 -1.78 13.23 -8.88
CA ASP A 76 -1.44 13.40 -7.47
C ASP A 76 -0.89 12.11 -6.83
N ASP A 77 -0.22 12.25 -5.68
CA ASP A 77 0.43 11.15 -4.97
C ASP A 77 -0.51 9.99 -4.62
N VAL A 78 -1.76 10.29 -4.26
CA VAL A 78 -2.75 9.26 -3.90
C VAL A 78 -3.12 8.43 -5.14
N THR A 79 -3.34 9.09 -6.26
CA THR A 79 -3.64 8.42 -7.53
C THR A 79 -2.44 7.58 -8.00
N LYS A 80 -1.21 8.10 -7.87
CA LYS A 80 0.02 7.34 -8.16
C LYS A 80 0.11 6.07 -7.31
N MET A 81 -0.10 6.19 -5.99
CA MET A 81 -0.09 5.04 -5.09
C MET A 81 -1.17 4.01 -5.44
N GLN A 82 -2.39 4.46 -5.71
CA GLN A 82 -3.49 3.58 -6.11
C GLN A 82 -3.17 2.84 -7.42
N TYR A 83 -2.57 3.53 -8.38
CA TYR A 83 -2.20 2.92 -9.65
C TYR A 83 -1.14 1.82 -9.49
N ILE A 84 -0.15 2.04 -8.63
CA ILE A 84 0.84 1.02 -8.30
C ILE A 84 0.19 -0.17 -7.57
N ASP A 85 -0.66 0.08 -6.56
CA ASP A 85 -1.33 -1.00 -5.83
C ASP A 85 -2.25 -1.84 -6.72
N ILE A 86 -2.97 -1.22 -7.65
CA ILE A 86 -3.84 -1.93 -8.60
C ILE A 86 -3.02 -2.87 -9.50
N ASN A 87 -1.88 -2.40 -10.01
CA ASN A 87 -1.08 -3.18 -10.96
C ASN A 87 -0.18 -4.24 -10.32
N PHE A 88 0.16 -4.10 -9.05
CA PHE A 88 1.06 -5.03 -8.35
C PHE A 88 0.37 -5.78 -7.22
N TRP A 89 -0.03 -5.07 -6.17
CA TRP A 89 -0.57 -5.66 -4.96
C TRP A 89 -1.93 -6.33 -5.18
N LEU A 90 -2.84 -5.64 -5.85
CA LEU A 90 -4.19 -6.16 -6.08
C LEU A 90 -4.18 -7.41 -6.93
N ILE A 91 -3.49 -7.37 -8.07
CA ILE A 91 -3.44 -8.50 -9.02
C ILE A 91 -2.52 -9.61 -8.50
N GLY A 92 -1.30 -9.25 -8.07
CA GLY A 92 -0.23 -10.20 -7.75
C GLY A 92 -0.38 -10.88 -6.39
N ASP A 93 -1.12 -10.31 -5.45
CA ASP A 93 -1.32 -10.89 -4.12
C ASP A 93 -2.81 -11.09 -3.79
N ILE A 94 -3.60 -10.02 -3.75
CA ILE A 94 -4.95 -10.09 -3.20
C ILE A 94 -5.87 -10.97 -4.05
N LEU A 95 -5.97 -10.69 -5.34
CA LEU A 95 -6.87 -11.44 -6.24
C LEU A 95 -6.34 -12.85 -6.50
N LEU A 96 -5.04 -12.99 -6.73
CA LEU A 96 -4.42 -14.30 -6.95
C LEU A 96 -4.61 -15.23 -5.75
N LYS A 97 -4.42 -14.70 -4.54
CA LYS A 97 -4.61 -15.46 -3.31
C LYS A 97 -6.08 -15.77 -3.07
N ALA A 98 -6.97 -14.78 -3.22
CA ALA A 98 -8.40 -14.99 -3.05
C ALA A 98 -8.92 -16.08 -3.99
N ASP A 99 -8.57 -16.01 -5.27
CA ASP A 99 -8.97 -16.99 -6.28
C ASP A 99 -8.43 -18.40 -5.94
N LYS A 100 -7.12 -18.54 -5.77
CA LYS A 100 -6.50 -19.85 -5.50
C LYS A 100 -7.00 -20.49 -4.22
N MET A 101 -7.18 -19.73 -3.14
CA MET A 101 -7.62 -20.28 -1.86
C MET A 101 -9.09 -20.67 -1.89
N SER A 102 -9.95 -19.86 -2.50
CA SER A 102 -11.38 -20.16 -2.61
C SER A 102 -11.63 -21.36 -3.56
N MET A 103 -10.97 -21.34 -4.72
CA MET A 103 -11.11 -22.43 -5.71
C MET A 103 -10.57 -23.76 -5.21
N ALA A 104 -9.56 -23.76 -4.33
CA ALA A 104 -9.09 -24.99 -3.67
C ALA A 104 -10.20 -25.66 -2.81
N HIS A 105 -11.22 -24.91 -2.44
CA HIS A 105 -12.39 -25.39 -1.71
C HIS A 105 -13.68 -25.33 -2.55
N SER A 106 -13.58 -25.25 -3.87
CA SER A 106 -14.71 -25.16 -4.81
C SER A 106 -15.66 -23.99 -4.51
N LEU A 107 -15.14 -22.90 -3.95
CA LEU A 107 -15.89 -21.69 -3.62
C LEU A 107 -15.61 -20.59 -4.63
N GLU A 108 -16.63 -20.14 -5.34
CA GLU A 108 -16.52 -19.01 -6.25
C GLU A 108 -16.72 -17.67 -5.49
N VAL A 109 -15.68 -16.83 -5.49
CA VAL A 109 -15.72 -15.51 -4.84
C VAL A 109 -15.93 -14.42 -5.87
N ARG A 110 -16.94 -13.59 -5.65
CA ARG A 110 -17.19 -12.40 -6.44
C ARG A 110 -16.70 -11.14 -5.72
N VAL A 111 -16.18 -10.18 -6.47
CA VAL A 111 -15.57 -8.94 -5.97
C VAL A 111 -16.29 -7.71 -6.53
N PRO A 112 -17.48 -7.36 -6.02
CA PRO A 112 -18.35 -6.34 -6.61
C PRO A 112 -17.72 -4.95 -6.70
N PHE A 113 -16.77 -4.61 -5.84
CA PHE A 113 -16.05 -3.32 -5.89
C PHE A 113 -15.01 -3.25 -7.02
N LEU A 114 -14.74 -4.35 -7.71
CA LEU A 114 -13.90 -4.39 -8.91
C LEU A 114 -14.73 -4.48 -10.19
N ASP A 115 -16.04 -4.40 -10.08
CA ASP A 115 -16.90 -4.25 -11.25
C ASP A 115 -16.48 -3.03 -12.07
N LYS A 116 -16.55 -3.17 -13.41
CA LYS A 116 -16.10 -2.16 -14.35
C LYS A 116 -16.81 -0.82 -14.17
N GLU A 117 -18.12 -0.84 -13.93
CA GLU A 117 -18.90 0.37 -13.74
C GLU A 117 -18.56 1.06 -12.42
N VAL A 118 -18.42 0.29 -11.35
CA VAL A 118 -17.95 0.80 -10.05
C VAL A 118 -16.57 1.43 -10.19
N PHE A 119 -15.66 0.78 -10.91
CA PHE A 119 -14.32 1.30 -11.14
C PHE A 119 -14.34 2.58 -12.00
N ASN A 120 -15.17 2.63 -13.02
CA ASN A 120 -15.32 3.82 -13.86
C ASN A 120 -15.76 5.04 -13.04
N VAL A 121 -16.68 4.87 -12.11
CA VAL A 121 -17.05 5.94 -11.17
C VAL A 121 -15.89 6.26 -10.21
N ALA A 122 -15.30 5.26 -9.59
CA ALA A 122 -14.25 5.46 -8.59
C ALA A 122 -13.01 6.19 -9.14
N ARG A 123 -12.61 5.92 -10.38
CA ARG A 123 -11.45 6.57 -11.02
C ARG A 123 -11.65 8.06 -11.30
N THR A 124 -12.91 8.51 -11.46
CA THR A 124 -13.23 9.93 -11.70
C THR A 124 -13.28 10.76 -10.43
N LEU A 125 -13.36 10.14 -9.26
CA LEU A 125 -13.45 10.86 -7.99
C LEU A 125 -12.17 11.64 -7.71
N PRO A 126 -12.26 12.95 -7.43
CA PRO A 126 -11.15 13.74 -6.90
C PRO A 126 -10.60 13.16 -5.60
N THR A 127 -9.31 13.33 -5.35
CA THR A 127 -8.60 12.80 -4.17
C THR A 127 -9.27 13.17 -2.85
N LYS A 128 -9.80 14.40 -2.71
CA LYS A 128 -10.52 14.85 -1.51
C LYS A 128 -11.74 13.99 -1.14
N TYR A 129 -12.35 13.31 -2.12
CA TYR A 129 -13.47 12.38 -1.89
C TYR A 129 -13.01 10.93 -1.67
N LYS A 130 -11.78 10.61 -2.03
CA LYS A 130 -11.17 9.30 -1.74
C LYS A 130 -10.60 9.28 -0.33
N VAL A 131 -9.82 10.30 0.02
CA VAL A 131 -9.09 10.41 1.29
C VAL A 131 -9.17 11.84 1.80
N ASN A 132 -9.45 11.99 3.08
CA ASN A 132 -9.34 13.26 3.81
C ASN A 132 -8.61 13.05 5.15
N LYS A 133 -8.48 14.10 5.97
CA LYS A 133 -7.73 14.07 7.24
C LYS A 133 -8.23 13.01 8.23
N SER A 134 -9.51 12.68 8.20
CA SER A 134 -10.17 11.78 9.16
C SER A 134 -10.56 10.43 8.56
N ASN A 135 -10.63 10.31 7.23
CA ASN A 135 -11.21 9.14 6.59
C ASN A 135 -10.50 8.74 5.29
N THR A 136 -10.21 7.45 5.14
CA THR A 136 -9.52 6.89 3.96
C THR A 136 -10.46 6.30 2.91
N LYS A 137 -11.77 6.31 3.15
CA LYS A 137 -12.80 5.78 2.24
C LYS A 137 -14.01 6.73 2.20
N TYR A 138 -13.74 8.03 2.11
CA TYR A 138 -14.74 9.05 2.39
C TYR A 138 -16.02 8.92 1.54
N ALA A 139 -15.90 8.91 0.20
CA ALA A 139 -17.07 8.79 -0.68
C ALA A 139 -17.84 7.49 -0.45
N MET A 140 -17.13 6.36 -0.28
CA MET A 140 -17.76 5.07 -0.03
C MET A 140 -18.54 5.06 1.28
N ARG A 141 -18.00 5.64 2.35
CA ARG A 141 -18.68 5.74 3.64
C ARG A 141 -19.91 6.65 3.55
N LYS A 142 -19.76 7.80 2.88
CA LYS A 142 -20.89 8.70 2.61
C LYS A 142 -22.04 8.00 1.87
N ALA A 143 -21.72 7.21 0.85
CA ALA A 143 -22.73 6.42 0.15
C ALA A 143 -23.32 5.33 1.06
N ALA A 144 -22.50 4.63 1.82
CA ALA A 144 -22.94 3.58 2.72
C ALA A 144 -23.90 4.08 3.80
N ASN A 145 -23.74 5.29 4.31
CA ASN A 145 -24.63 5.89 5.32
C ASN A 145 -26.09 6.06 4.85
N GLN A 146 -26.33 6.01 3.52
CA GLN A 146 -27.68 6.06 2.99
C GLN A 146 -28.42 4.72 3.08
N TYR A 147 -27.68 3.61 3.23
CA TYR A 147 -28.22 2.26 3.16
C TYR A 147 -27.91 1.40 4.37
N LEU A 148 -26.90 1.79 5.17
CA LEU A 148 -26.43 1.02 6.31
C LEU A 148 -26.51 1.85 7.59
N PRO A 149 -26.74 1.20 8.75
CA PRO A 149 -26.64 1.87 10.04
C PRO A 149 -25.28 2.53 10.25
N ASP A 150 -25.23 3.67 10.92
CA ASP A 150 -24.01 4.45 11.16
C ASP A 150 -22.89 3.63 11.78
N MET A 151 -23.21 2.75 12.72
CA MET A 151 -22.25 1.86 13.35
C MET A 151 -21.51 0.94 12.37
N VAL A 152 -22.09 0.66 11.22
CA VAL A 152 -21.49 -0.16 10.15
C VAL A 152 -20.73 0.74 9.17
N ALA A 153 -21.36 1.81 8.70
CA ALA A 153 -20.79 2.71 7.72
C ALA A 153 -19.56 3.47 8.25
N GLU A 154 -19.57 3.86 9.52
CA GLU A 154 -18.50 4.57 10.21
C GLU A 154 -17.51 3.63 10.93
N LYS A 155 -17.71 2.31 10.86
CA LYS A 155 -16.85 1.35 11.53
C LYS A 155 -15.37 1.55 11.17
N LYS A 156 -14.54 1.64 12.19
CA LYS A 156 -13.09 1.76 12.01
C LYS A 156 -12.55 0.53 11.28
N LYS A 157 -11.67 0.77 10.29
CA LYS A 157 -11.03 -0.34 9.55
C LYS A 157 -10.29 -1.25 10.52
N LEU A 158 -10.70 -2.52 10.55
CA LEU A 158 -9.96 -3.60 11.19
C LEU A 158 -9.21 -4.37 10.11
N GLY A 159 -7.92 -4.67 10.34
CA GLY A 159 -7.16 -5.60 9.51
C GLY A 159 -7.53 -7.05 9.84
N PHE A 160 -6.99 -7.98 9.06
CA PHE A 160 -6.97 -9.41 9.41
C PHE A 160 -5.60 -9.74 10.02
N PRO A 161 -5.40 -9.57 11.34
CA PRO A 161 -4.15 -9.92 11.97
C PRO A 161 -4.01 -11.44 12.00
N VAL A 162 -3.09 -11.95 11.19
CA VAL A 162 -2.70 -13.36 11.23
C VAL A 162 -1.59 -13.48 12.28
N PRO A 163 -1.70 -14.38 13.28
CA PRO A 163 -0.74 -14.51 14.37
C PRO A 163 0.52 -15.28 13.95
N ILE A 164 1.07 -15.01 12.77
CA ILE A 164 2.26 -15.68 12.22
C ILE A 164 3.43 -15.68 13.21
N ARG A 165 3.62 -14.58 13.94
CA ARG A 165 4.71 -14.49 14.94
C ARG A 165 4.55 -15.45 16.10
N ILE A 166 3.31 -15.85 16.43
CA ILE A 166 3.01 -16.84 17.46
C ILE A 166 3.28 -18.21 16.86
N TRP A 167 2.71 -18.50 15.70
CA TRP A 167 2.86 -19.79 15.01
C TRP A 167 4.32 -20.16 14.69
N LEU A 168 5.14 -19.17 14.31
CA LEU A 168 6.56 -19.40 14.04
C LEU A 168 7.42 -19.54 15.31
N LYS A 169 6.88 -19.31 16.49
CA LYS A 169 7.56 -19.51 17.76
C LYS A 169 7.16 -20.81 18.45
N ASP A 170 6.06 -21.41 18.05
CA ASP A 170 5.66 -22.71 18.56
C ASP A 170 6.60 -23.76 17.95
N GLU A 171 7.57 -24.18 18.74
CA GLU A 171 8.37 -25.36 18.47
C GLU A 171 7.45 -26.58 18.61
N LYS A 172 6.99 -27.13 17.50
CA LYS A 172 6.41 -28.46 17.42
C LYS A 172 7.36 -29.36 16.68
#